data_974684231c5689d031e9d17eab5da9d2
#
_entry.id   974684231c5689d031e9d17eab5da9d2
#
_cell.length_a   1.000
_cell.length_b   1.000
_cell.length_c   1.000
_cell.angle_alpha   90.00
_cell.angle_beta   90.00
_cell.angle_gamma   90.00
#
_symmetry.space_group_name_H-M   'P 1'
#
loop_
_entity.id
_entity.type
_entity.pdbx_description
1 polymer ?
#
loop_
_entity_poly.entity_id
_entity_poly.type
_entity_poly.pdbx_seq_one_letter_code
_entity_poly.pdbx_strand_id
1 'polypeptide(L)'
;MANRMKFNSPEEMQVKIDQYFEDCKGHVLEDNDGNVIFDKYGSPVMVDTRPLTVTGLALALGFTTRQALLNYQGRGAYKAVVEAAKLKIENYAEMRLYDKDGWNGARFNLQNNFRNWDAGNASQDDKKAPAINIICDIPRVVAPAADTETAIDPQAVSDAIKDLEQQKDGKTDGQ
;
A
#
# COMPACT_ATOMS: atom_id res chain seq x y z
N MET A 1 -29.32 13.44 -8.03
CA MET A 1 -29.50 12.26 -8.90
C MET A 1 -29.60 11.02 -8.01
N ALA A 2 -30.69 10.25 -8.10
CA ALA A 2 -30.83 9.01 -7.34
C ALA A 2 -29.72 8.04 -7.78
N ASN A 3 -28.96 7.53 -6.83
CA ASN A 3 -27.89 6.56 -7.07
C ASN A 3 -28.56 5.23 -7.49
N ARG A 4 -28.71 5.04 -8.81
CA ARG A 4 -29.40 3.86 -9.40
C ARG A 4 -28.62 2.62 -8.98
N MET A 5 -29.31 1.70 -8.34
CA MET A 5 -28.72 0.41 -7.95
C MET A 5 -28.29 -0.34 -9.21
N LYS A 6 -27.09 -0.93 -9.18
CA LYS A 6 -26.54 -1.69 -10.31
C LYS A 6 -27.20 -3.06 -10.44
N PHE A 7 -27.59 -3.65 -9.31
CA PHE A 7 -28.30 -4.93 -9.24
C PHE A 7 -29.72 -4.72 -8.72
N ASN A 8 -30.66 -5.40 -9.30
CA ASN A 8 -32.05 -5.31 -8.90
C ASN A 8 -32.35 -6.22 -7.70
N SER A 9 -31.59 -7.33 -7.56
CA SER A 9 -31.75 -8.26 -6.45
C SER A 9 -30.40 -8.86 -6.01
N PRO A 10 -30.30 -9.37 -4.76
CA PRO A 10 -29.13 -10.10 -4.29
C PRO A 10 -28.84 -11.37 -5.09
N GLU A 11 -29.88 -12.04 -5.59
CA GLU A 11 -29.79 -13.27 -6.37
C GLU A 11 -29.11 -12.99 -7.73
N GLU A 12 -29.48 -11.89 -8.39
CA GLU A 12 -28.81 -11.44 -9.63
C GLU A 12 -27.32 -11.21 -9.40
N MET A 13 -26.97 -10.61 -8.26
CA MET A 13 -25.58 -10.39 -7.88
C MET A 13 -24.87 -11.72 -7.58
N GLN A 14 -25.52 -12.65 -6.89
CA GLN A 14 -24.98 -13.97 -6.56
C GLN A 14 -24.60 -14.75 -7.82
N VAL A 15 -25.46 -14.79 -8.83
CA VAL A 15 -25.18 -15.47 -10.11
C VAL A 15 -23.89 -14.94 -10.74
N LYS A 16 -23.70 -13.63 -10.76
CA LYS A 16 -22.46 -13.04 -11.31
C LYS A 16 -21.23 -13.31 -10.44
N ILE A 17 -21.38 -13.39 -9.14
CA ILE A 17 -20.33 -13.79 -8.22
C ILE A 17 -19.89 -15.23 -8.48
N ASP A 18 -20.86 -16.14 -8.63
CA ASP A 18 -20.58 -17.55 -8.91
C ASP A 18 -19.91 -17.71 -10.28
N GLN A 19 -20.35 -16.97 -11.29
CA GLN A 19 -19.68 -16.92 -12.59
C GLN A 19 -18.24 -16.48 -12.48
N TYR A 20 -17.93 -15.43 -11.71
CA TYR A 20 -16.56 -14.98 -11.48
C TYR A 20 -15.70 -16.07 -10.86
N PHE A 21 -16.21 -16.81 -9.89
CA PHE A 21 -15.46 -17.90 -9.26
C PHE A 21 -15.21 -19.05 -10.22
N GLU A 22 -16.18 -19.40 -11.07
CA GLU A 22 -16.00 -20.42 -12.11
C GLU A 22 -14.95 -19.96 -13.15
N ASP A 23 -15.05 -18.73 -13.65
CA ASP A 23 -14.08 -18.16 -14.60
C ASP A 23 -12.65 -18.13 -14.06
N CYS A 24 -12.48 -18.02 -12.73
CA CYS A 24 -11.16 -18.03 -12.09
C CYS A 24 -10.55 -19.43 -12.01
N LYS A 25 -11.35 -20.50 -12.08
CA LYS A 25 -10.83 -21.88 -12.09
C LYS A 25 -10.06 -22.19 -13.35
N GLY A 26 -10.29 -21.44 -14.43
CA GLY A 26 -9.77 -21.76 -15.76
C GLY A 26 -10.48 -22.95 -16.39
N HIS A 27 -9.84 -23.53 -17.39
CA HIS A 27 -10.36 -24.69 -18.08
C HIS A 27 -9.26 -25.74 -18.30
N VAL A 28 -9.68 -26.95 -18.55
CA VAL A 28 -8.77 -28.05 -18.84
C VAL A 28 -8.17 -27.86 -20.22
N LEU A 29 -6.86 -28.07 -20.35
CA LEU A 29 -6.18 -28.03 -21.65
C LEU A 29 -6.53 -29.29 -22.43
N GLU A 30 -7.05 -29.09 -23.65
CA GLU A 30 -7.38 -30.15 -24.59
C GLU A 30 -6.46 -30.07 -25.83
N ASP A 31 -6.19 -31.22 -26.45
CA ASP A 31 -5.51 -31.29 -27.72
C ASP A 31 -6.45 -30.95 -28.90
N ASN A 32 -5.92 -30.98 -30.14
CA ASN A 32 -6.70 -30.68 -31.34
C ASN A 32 -7.86 -31.67 -31.58
N ASP A 33 -7.82 -32.84 -30.94
CA ASP A 33 -8.82 -33.92 -31.07
C ASP A 33 -9.83 -33.91 -29.95
N GLY A 34 -9.70 -32.93 -28.98
CA GLY A 34 -10.58 -32.78 -27.84
C GLY A 34 -10.24 -33.69 -26.65
N ASN A 35 -9.05 -34.27 -26.61
CA ASN A 35 -8.62 -35.10 -25.50
C ASN A 35 -7.94 -34.23 -24.43
N VAL A 36 -8.25 -34.52 -23.17
CA VAL A 36 -7.63 -33.84 -22.01
C VAL A 36 -6.14 -34.15 -21.94
N ILE A 37 -5.33 -33.10 -21.83
CA ILE A 37 -3.88 -33.21 -21.59
C ILE A 37 -3.61 -33.34 -20.09
N PHE A 38 -2.83 -34.36 -19.74
CA PHE A 38 -2.44 -34.63 -18.34
C PHE A 38 -0.97 -34.27 -18.12
N ASP A 39 -0.66 -33.83 -16.90
CA ASP A 39 0.71 -33.62 -16.47
C ASP A 39 1.42 -34.96 -16.18
N LYS A 40 2.73 -34.89 -15.84
CA LYS A 40 3.53 -36.09 -15.50
C LYS A 40 3.06 -36.84 -14.25
N TYR A 41 2.13 -36.27 -13.47
CA TYR A 41 1.54 -36.84 -12.26
C TYR A 41 0.15 -37.41 -12.50
N GLY A 42 -0.38 -37.31 -13.73
CA GLY A 42 -1.72 -37.78 -14.08
C GLY A 42 -2.83 -36.80 -13.72
N SER A 43 -2.50 -35.54 -13.43
CA SER A 43 -3.49 -34.49 -13.19
C SER A 43 -3.78 -33.73 -14.48
N PRO A 44 -5.05 -33.33 -14.76
CA PRO A 44 -5.38 -32.55 -15.93
C PRO A 44 -4.67 -31.17 -15.87
N VAL A 45 -4.07 -30.76 -16.96
CA VAL A 45 -3.44 -29.45 -17.09
C VAL A 45 -4.53 -28.39 -17.16
N MET A 46 -4.53 -27.48 -16.18
CA MET A 46 -5.43 -26.34 -16.15
C MET A 46 -4.77 -25.11 -16.77
N VAL A 47 -5.49 -24.40 -17.63
CA VAL A 47 -5.05 -23.16 -18.26
C VAL A 47 -6.01 -22.01 -17.92
N ASP A 48 -5.52 -20.79 -18.08
CA ASP A 48 -6.27 -19.54 -17.78
C ASP A 48 -6.76 -19.44 -16.32
N THR A 49 -6.14 -20.18 -15.41
CA THR A 49 -6.42 -20.03 -13.99
C THR A 49 -6.04 -18.63 -13.50
N ARG A 50 -6.93 -17.99 -12.76
CA ARG A 50 -6.70 -16.64 -12.22
C ARG A 50 -6.86 -16.63 -10.70
N PRO A 51 -6.01 -15.88 -9.97
CA PRO A 51 -6.15 -15.76 -8.53
C PRO A 51 -7.46 -15.06 -8.14
N LEU A 52 -8.09 -15.53 -7.08
CA LEU A 52 -9.28 -14.89 -6.51
C LEU A 52 -8.86 -13.60 -5.80
N THR A 53 -9.42 -12.47 -6.23
CA THR A 53 -9.15 -11.17 -5.62
C THR A 53 -10.41 -10.34 -5.45
N VAL A 54 -10.45 -9.50 -4.41
CA VAL A 54 -11.60 -8.58 -4.18
C VAL A 54 -11.74 -7.58 -5.33
N THR A 55 -10.61 -7.13 -5.90
CA THR A 55 -10.63 -6.21 -7.04
C THR A 55 -11.12 -6.90 -8.31
N GLY A 56 -10.68 -8.16 -8.56
CA GLY A 56 -11.16 -8.97 -9.68
C GLY A 56 -12.67 -9.21 -9.60
N LEU A 57 -13.17 -9.53 -8.41
CA LEU A 57 -14.62 -9.65 -8.17
C LEU A 57 -15.36 -8.34 -8.48
N ALA A 58 -14.82 -7.19 -7.99
CA ALA A 58 -15.44 -5.90 -8.28
C ALA A 58 -15.52 -5.60 -9.78
N LEU A 59 -14.46 -5.91 -10.53
CA LEU A 59 -14.44 -5.77 -11.99
C LEU A 59 -15.42 -6.70 -12.69
N ALA A 60 -15.48 -7.98 -12.30
CA ALA A 60 -16.44 -8.97 -12.86
C ALA A 60 -17.89 -8.55 -12.62
N LEU A 61 -18.19 -7.98 -11.46
CA LEU A 61 -19.48 -7.38 -11.16
C LEU A 61 -19.71 -6.05 -11.90
N GLY A 62 -18.69 -5.57 -12.64
CA GLY A 62 -18.74 -4.34 -13.44
C GLY A 62 -18.70 -3.07 -12.58
N PHE A 63 -18.14 -3.10 -11.39
CA PHE A 63 -17.86 -1.90 -10.62
C PHE A 63 -16.55 -1.24 -11.12
N THR A 64 -16.51 0.07 -11.07
CA THR A 64 -15.32 0.85 -11.44
C THR A 64 -14.29 0.94 -10.33
N THR A 65 -14.69 0.67 -9.09
CA THR A 65 -13.81 0.71 -7.93
C THR A 65 -14.14 -0.40 -6.93
N ARG A 66 -13.14 -0.85 -6.20
CA ARG A 66 -13.33 -1.77 -5.07
C ARG A 66 -14.27 -1.20 -4.01
N GLN A 67 -14.20 0.11 -3.75
CA GLN A 67 -15.06 0.77 -2.77
C GLN A 67 -16.54 0.69 -3.16
N ALA A 68 -16.86 0.72 -4.45
CA ALA A 68 -18.25 0.56 -4.92
C ALA A 68 -18.83 -0.82 -4.54
N LEU A 69 -18.03 -1.89 -4.61
CA LEU A 69 -18.43 -3.22 -4.11
C LEU A 69 -18.62 -3.20 -2.58
N LEU A 70 -17.68 -2.61 -1.84
CA LEU A 70 -17.77 -2.53 -0.37
C LEU A 70 -18.98 -1.73 0.10
N ASN A 71 -19.42 -0.73 -0.67
CA ASN A 71 -20.65 0.03 -0.38
C ASN A 71 -21.92 -0.86 -0.48
N TYR A 72 -21.90 -1.92 -1.28
CA TYR A 72 -22.98 -2.91 -1.30
C TYR A 72 -22.99 -3.79 -0.04
N GLN A 73 -21.84 -4.06 0.56
CA GLN A 73 -21.75 -4.73 1.85
C GLN A 73 -22.48 -3.94 2.97
N GLY A 74 -22.51 -2.61 2.87
CA GLY A 74 -23.27 -1.75 3.80
C GLY A 74 -24.80 -1.80 3.61
N ARG A 75 -25.31 -2.45 2.54
CA ARG A 75 -26.74 -2.54 2.24
C ARG A 75 -27.28 -3.88 2.73
N GLY A 76 -28.23 -3.86 3.65
CA GLY A 76 -28.73 -5.05 4.35
C GLY A 76 -29.04 -6.25 3.46
N ALA A 77 -29.74 -6.04 2.32
CA ALA A 77 -30.10 -7.12 1.41
C ALA A 77 -28.90 -7.78 0.72
N TYR A 78 -27.83 -7.03 0.41
CA TYR A 78 -26.65 -7.52 -0.30
C TYR A 78 -25.51 -7.93 0.63
N LYS A 79 -25.62 -7.60 1.93
CA LYS A 79 -24.56 -7.81 2.92
C LYS A 79 -24.08 -9.27 2.94
N ALA A 80 -25.00 -10.21 3.11
CA ALA A 80 -24.68 -11.62 3.22
C ALA A 80 -23.98 -12.16 1.96
N VAL A 81 -24.44 -11.75 0.77
CA VAL A 81 -23.88 -12.18 -0.51
C VAL A 81 -22.43 -11.67 -0.69
N VAL A 82 -22.19 -10.39 -0.38
CA VAL A 82 -20.86 -9.80 -0.50
C VAL A 82 -19.89 -10.35 0.56
N GLU A 83 -20.37 -10.55 1.79
CA GLU A 83 -19.55 -11.14 2.86
C GLU A 83 -19.16 -12.58 2.55
N ALA A 84 -20.10 -13.40 2.06
CA ALA A 84 -19.81 -14.78 1.65
C ALA A 84 -18.79 -14.84 0.50
N ALA A 85 -18.91 -13.95 -0.48
CA ALA A 85 -17.95 -13.85 -1.58
C ALA A 85 -16.54 -13.43 -1.08
N LYS A 86 -16.48 -12.46 -0.17
CA LYS A 86 -15.21 -12.04 0.44
C LYS A 86 -14.57 -13.15 1.26
N LEU A 87 -15.36 -13.90 2.02
CA LEU A 87 -14.88 -15.03 2.81
C LEU A 87 -14.26 -16.13 1.91
N LYS A 88 -14.86 -16.41 0.74
CA LYS A 88 -14.27 -17.34 -0.25
C LYS A 88 -12.90 -16.84 -0.74
N ILE A 89 -12.76 -15.54 -1.01
CA ILE A 89 -11.50 -14.94 -1.44
C ILE A 89 -10.45 -14.95 -0.31
N GLU A 90 -10.89 -14.68 0.92
CA GLU A 90 -10.04 -14.74 2.12
C GLU A 90 -9.51 -16.15 2.32
N ASN A 91 -10.37 -17.15 2.33
CA ASN A 91 -9.98 -18.56 2.44
C ASN A 91 -9.01 -18.99 1.34
N TYR A 92 -9.25 -18.57 0.09
CA TYR A 92 -8.32 -18.84 -1.00
C TYR A 92 -6.93 -18.23 -0.72
N ALA A 93 -6.88 -16.99 -0.27
CA ALA A 93 -5.62 -16.33 0.06
C ALA A 93 -4.94 -16.97 1.29
N GLU A 94 -5.71 -17.40 2.30
CA GLU A 94 -5.22 -18.12 3.47
C GLU A 94 -4.56 -19.46 3.07
N MET A 95 -5.22 -20.25 2.23
CA MET A 95 -4.65 -21.50 1.72
C MET A 95 -3.31 -21.28 1.01
N ARG A 96 -3.16 -20.18 0.27
CA ARG A 96 -1.92 -19.84 -0.42
C ARG A 96 -0.78 -19.39 0.49
N LEU A 97 -1.00 -19.17 1.79
CA LEU A 97 0.07 -18.94 2.76
C LEU A 97 0.97 -20.17 2.92
N TYR A 98 0.45 -21.36 2.62
CA TYR A 98 1.18 -22.63 2.71
C TYR A 98 1.90 -22.98 1.40
N ASP A 99 1.72 -22.20 0.33
CA ASP A 99 2.39 -22.41 -0.94
C ASP A 99 3.82 -21.86 -0.90
N LYS A 100 4.78 -22.63 -1.38
CA LYS A 100 6.19 -22.25 -1.41
C LYS A 100 6.45 -20.92 -2.11
N ASP A 101 5.77 -20.68 -3.22
CA ASP A 101 6.04 -19.53 -4.12
C ASP A 101 5.01 -18.42 -4.01
N GLY A 102 3.89 -18.63 -3.32
CA GLY A 102 2.75 -17.71 -3.26
C GLY A 102 2.55 -16.98 -1.93
N TRP A 103 3.21 -17.42 -0.86
CA TRP A 103 2.90 -17.01 0.50
C TRP A 103 3.07 -15.51 0.76
N ASN A 104 4.09 -14.86 0.19
CA ASN A 104 4.33 -13.42 0.37
C ASN A 104 3.19 -12.58 -0.22
N GLY A 105 2.74 -12.92 -1.44
CA GLY A 105 1.61 -12.25 -2.08
C GLY A 105 0.30 -12.49 -1.34
N ALA A 106 0.09 -13.71 -0.86
CA ALA A 106 -1.07 -14.07 -0.06
C ALA A 106 -1.11 -13.30 1.26
N ARG A 107 -0.01 -13.25 1.99
CA ARG A 107 0.14 -12.46 3.22
C ARG A 107 -0.15 -10.98 2.98
N PHE A 108 0.46 -10.39 1.95
CA PHE A 108 0.23 -8.99 1.59
C PHE A 108 -1.25 -8.73 1.26
N ASN A 109 -1.89 -9.64 0.50
CA ASN A 109 -3.31 -9.55 0.16
C ASN A 109 -4.19 -9.60 1.40
N LEU A 110 -3.96 -10.56 2.31
CA LEU A 110 -4.72 -10.70 3.55
C LEU A 110 -4.59 -9.45 4.42
N GLN A 111 -3.39 -8.96 4.66
CA GLN A 111 -3.13 -7.78 5.47
C GLN A 111 -3.79 -6.50 4.92
N ASN A 112 -3.83 -6.33 3.61
CA ASN A 112 -4.39 -5.11 3.00
C ASN A 112 -5.90 -5.16 2.74
N ASN A 113 -6.49 -6.35 2.68
CA ASN A 113 -7.88 -6.51 2.27
C ASN A 113 -8.81 -7.00 3.39
N PHE A 114 -8.24 -7.58 4.46
CA PHE A 114 -9.00 -8.21 5.54
C PHE A 114 -8.48 -7.75 6.90
N ARG A 115 -9.35 -7.11 7.68
CA ARG A 115 -8.97 -6.42 8.94
C ARG A 115 -8.37 -7.32 10.01
N ASN A 116 -8.75 -8.61 10.03
CA ASN A 116 -8.33 -9.56 11.07
C ASN A 116 -6.90 -10.07 10.88
N TRP A 117 -6.26 -9.77 9.74
CA TRP A 117 -4.92 -10.23 9.39
C TRP A 117 -3.82 -9.21 9.67
N ASP A 118 -4.19 -8.05 10.16
CA ASP A 118 -3.26 -6.96 10.43
C ASP A 118 -2.62 -7.17 11.82
N ALA A 119 -1.49 -7.88 11.86
CA ALA A 119 -0.73 -8.14 13.09
C ALA A 119 -0.21 -6.83 13.77
N GLY A 120 -0.38 -5.67 13.10
CA GLY A 120 0.06 -4.37 13.59
C GLY A 120 -1.08 -3.41 13.98
N ASN A 121 -2.31 -3.68 13.56
CA ASN A 121 -3.50 -2.87 13.87
C ASN A 121 -4.40 -3.52 14.93
N ALA A 122 -3.82 -4.01 16.01
CA ALA A 122 -4.58 -4.09 17.24
C ALA A 122 -5.08 -2.67 17.52
N SER A 123 -6.38 -2.48 17.24
CA SER A 123 -7.21 -1.30 17.56
C SER A 123 -6.43 0.02 17.65
N GLN A 124 -6.57 0.87 16.61
CA GLN A 124 -6.12 2.28 16.69
C GLN A 124 -6.74 3.05 17.86
N ASP A 125 -7.72 2.48 18.55
CA ASP A 125 -8.33 3.09 19.74
C ASP A 125 -7.48 2.95 21.01
N ASP A 126 -6.51 2.00 21.05
CA ASP A 126 -5.66 1.80 22.24
C ASP A 126 -4.19 2.19 22.06
N LYS A 127 -3.79 2.61 20.87
CA LYS A 127 -2.45 3.17 20.67
C LYS A 127 -2.48 4.69 20.75
N LYS A 128 -2.77 5.23 21.93
CA LYS A 128 -2.05 6.44 22.36
C LYS A 128 -0.57 6.05 22.27
N ALA A 129 0.10 6.49 21.19
CA ALA A 129 1.55 6.39 21.13
C ALA A 129 2.10 6.86 22.46
N PRO A 130 2.94 6.11 23.15
CA PRO A 130 3.58 6.61 24.34
C PRO A 130 4.17 7.96 23.98
N ALA A 131 3.73 9.02 24.65
CA ALA A 131 4.30 10.33 24.46
C ALA A 131 5.79 10.18 24.86
N ILE A 132 6.66 10.13 23.88
CA ILE A 132 8.10 10.20 24.12
C ILE A 132 8.35 11.65 24.54
N ASN A 133 8.30 11.88 25.83
CA ASN A 133 8.78 13.13 26.39
C ASN A 133 10.31 13.12 26.27
N ILE A 134 10.83 13.70 25.20
CA ILE A 134 12.24 14.01 25.09
C ILE A 134 12.49 15.19 26.04
N ILE A 135 12.88 14.88 27.26
CA ILE A 135 13.39 15.89 28.21
C ILE A 135 14.83 16.17 27.71
N CYS A 136 14.98 17.21 26.89
CA CYS A 136 16.29 17.75 26.58
C CYS A 136 16.82 18.47 27.85
N ASP A 137 17.40 17.71 28.73
CA ASP A 137 18.18 18.24 29.87
C ASP A 137 19.58 18.59 29.40
N ILE A 138 19.66 19.46 28.38
CA ILE A 138 20.91 20.10 28.02
C ILE A 138 21.07 21.26 29.00
N PRO A 139 22.06 21.23 29.91
CA PRO A 139 22.34 22.37 30.74
C PRO A 139 22.58 23.57 29.82
N ARG A 140 21.73 24.58 29.92
CA ARG A 140 21.94 25.85 29.24
C ARG A 140 23.26 26.36 29.79
N VAL A 141 24.31 26.31 28.97
CA VAL A 141 25.51 27.08 29.22
C VAL A 141 25.04 28.52 29.17
N VAL A 142 24.89 29.12 30.33
CA VAL A 142 24.70 30.54 30.47
C VAL A 142 26.00 31.13 29.99
N ALA A 143 26.03 31.62 28.75
CA ALA A 143 27.16 32.41 28.29
C ALA A 143 27.32 33.57 29.29
N PRO A 144 28.55 33.84 29.83
CA PRO A 144 28.75 35.00 30.63
C PRO A 144 28.31 36.23 29.85
N ALA A 145 27.60 37.12 30.52
CA ALA A 145 27.15 38.37 29.94
C ALA A 145 28.35 39.03 29.27
N ALA A 146 28.31 39.12 27.95
CA ALA A 146 29.31 39.85 27.19
C ALA A 146 29.00 41.34 27.37
N ASP A 147 29.48 41.91 28.44
CA ASP A 147 29.74 43.34 28.47
C ASP A 147 30.95 43.57 27.57
N THR A 148 30.69 43.90 26.35
CA THR A 148 31.46 44.86 25.53
C THR A 148 30.94 44.77 24.09
N GLU A 149 30.09 45.69 23.77
CA GLU A 149 29.81 46.12 22.41
C GLU A 149 31.13 46.65 21.82
N THR A 150 31.95 45.77 21.22
CA THR A 150 32.96 46.24 20.30
C THR A 150 32.25 46.45 18.99
N ALA A 151 31.74 47.67 18.83
CA ALA A 151 31.29 48.14 17.52
C ALA A 151 32.47 47.99 16.57
N ILE A 152 32.34 47.06 15.65
CA ILE A 152 33.29 46.91 14.54
C ILE A 152 33.13 48.18 13.69
N ASP A 153 34.14 49.04 13.71
CA ASP A 153 34.14 50.23 12.91
C ASP A 153 34.14 49.82 11.41
N PRO A 154 33.10 50.20 10.65
CA PRO A 154 33.00 49.83 9.24
C PRO A 154 34.18 50.36 8.40
N GLN A 155 34.84 51.44 8.89
CA GLN A 155 35.99 52.04 8.23
C GLN A 155 37.23 51.13 8.32
N ALA A 156 37.44 50.50 9.50
CA ALA A 156 38.57 49.59 9.73
C ALA A 156 38.47 48.31 8.86
N VAL A 157 37.26 47.84 8.61
CA VAL A 157 37.03 46.67 7.71
C VAL A 157 37.30 47.06 6.25
N SER A 158 36.92 48.23 5.83
CA SER A 158 37.16 48.73 4.47
C SER A 158 38.64 48.92 4.17
N ASP A 159 39.41 49.41 5.15
CA ASP A 159 40.86 49.62 5.00
C ASP A 159 41.64 48.28 4.99
N ALA A 160 41.21 47.30 5.79
CA ALA A 160 41.79 45.94 5.76
C ALA A 160 41.53 45.21 4.43
N ILE A 161 40.39 45.46 3.77
CA ILE A 161 40.10 44.88 2.47
C ILE A 161 40.97 45.49 1.37
N LYS A 162 41.23 46.81 1.41
CA LYS A 162 42.11 47.48 0.47
C LYS A 162 43.56 47.03 0.56
N ASP A 163 44.04 46.78 1.79
CA ASP A 163 45.41 46.28 2.00
C ASP A 163 45.59 44.84 1.46
N LEU A 164 44.51 43.99 1.52
CA LEU A 164 44.54 42.67 0.94
C LEU A 164 44.49 42.67 -0.58
N GLU A 165 43.81 43.64 -1.19
CA GLU A 165 43.77 43.79 -2.64
C GLU A 165 45.14 44.27 -3.19
N GLN A 166 45.85 45.17 -2.49
CA GLN A 166 47.16 45.64 -2.91
C GLN A 166 48.26 44.57 -2.78
N GLN A 167 48.10 43.59 -1.89
CA GLN A 167 49.03 42.45 -1.78
C GLN A 167 48.84 41.43 -2.92
N LYS A 168 47.70 41.42 -3.58
CA LYS A 168 47.46 40.48 -4.70
C LYS A 168 48.09 40.99 -6.02
N ASP A 169 48.12 42.29 -6.23
CA ASP A 169 48.67 42.86 -7.47
C ASP A 169 50.20 42.95 -7.51
N GLY A 170 50.87 42.69 -6.37
CA GLY A 170 52.34 42.75 -6.30
C GLY A 170 53.05 41.40 -6.57
N LYS A 171 52.33 40.34 -6.98
CA LYS A 171 52.91 38.99 -7.12
C LYS A 171 52.80 38.39 -8.54
N THR A 172 52.69 39.19 -9.55
CA THR A 172 52.75 38.74 -10.95
C THR A 172 53.74 39.57 -11.75
N ASP A 173 55.02 39.52 -11.39
CA ASP A 173 56.13 39.76 -12.30
C ASP A 173 57.37 39.08 -11.75
N GLY A 174 57.77 37.97 -12.39
CA GLY A 174 59.06 37.34 -12.03
C GLY A 174 59.17 35.86 -12.43
N GLN A 175 59.50 35.66 -13.73
CA GLN A 175 60.04 34.44 -14.33
C GLN A 175 59.04 33.39 -14.81
#